data_cda357bf89bdfb04b8fb406ed426c968
#
_entry.id   cda357bf89bdfb04b8fb406ed426c968
#
_cell.length_a   1.000
_cell.length_b   1.000
_cell.length_c   1.000
_cell.angle_alpha   90.00
_cell.angle_beta   90.00
_cell.angle_gamma   90.00
#
_symmetry.space_group_name_H-M   'P 1'
#
loop_
_entity.id
_entity.type
_entity.pdbx_description
1 polymer ?
#
loop_
_entity_poly.entity_id
_entity_poly.type
_entity_poly.pdbx_seq_one_letter_code
_entity_poly.pdbx_strand_id
1 'polypeptide(L)'
;MLPALTYTCHTSILTGTYAGRHGIVHNEKMTRGGHLDAPWYCMKSDVRGKTLLDLARENGLTTCSLSWPVSGGADYTMNMPMIVPYSYQGYQPQQWLEHTATANLMDRYFYKHGRYLMGPTRSLDLFTMALALDILEDGPQPDIMLVKMCDLDSARHTYGVESAEAETQLRMHDEQLGAIMECLRRRGTLDETNLVVLGDHGQTDIRDAFLMNVYFRRLGLLTVDADGKIASFDAVCHSTGLAALIEVRDPDDAALMARVREALEALRHDPDVQLSMVLDAAEAQARYGLSGPFDFVVESSLPIAFGEYPAGDTLWRSCQPGDKKTGVATHGGSPAREEVTTFFAAGPDVRPGTVHGSRSMVDEAPTMAAMLGLTMPDVDGAPIFEILR
;
A
#
# COMPACT_ATOMS: atom_id res chain seq x y z
N MET A 1 3.17 -0.14 -10.44
CA MET A 1 3.95 0.46 -9.32
C MET A 1 5.00 -0.55 -8.87
N LEU A 2 6.16 -0.11 -8.39
CA LEU A 2 7.15 -0.94 -7.69
C LEU A 2 7.65 -0.15 -6.48
N PRO A 3 7.66 -0.73 -5.28
CA PRO A 3 6.96 -1.98 -4.92
C PRO A 3 5.44 -1.77 -4.87
N ALA A 4 4.67 -2.79 -5.23
CA ALA A 4 3.22 -2.78 -5.17
C ALA A 4 2.73 -3.05 -3.73
N LEU A 5 2.99 -2.09 -2.85
CA LEU A 5 2.66 -2.12 -1.42
C LEU A 5 1.54 -1.14 -1.10
N THR A 6 0.67 -1.52 -0.18
CA THR A 6 -0.52 -0.75 0.20
C THR A 6 -0.22 0.74 0.44
N TYR A 7 0.77 1.07 1.27
CA TYR A 7 1.08 2.46 1.61
C TYR A 7 1.70 3.23 0.46
N THR A 8 2.59 2.58 -0.29
CA THR A 8 3.20 3.12 -1.52
C THR A 8 2.14 3.42 -2.58
N CYS A 9 1.29 2.44 -2.87
CA CYS A 9 0.24 2.56 -3.90
C CYS A 9 -0.80 3.62 -3.53
N HIS A 10 -1.36 3.58 -2.31
CA HIS A 10 -2.34 4.59 -1.87
C HIS A 10 -1.78 6.01 -1.89
N THR A 11 -0.48 6.17 -1.61
CA THR A 11 0.16 7.49 -1.71
C THR A 11 0.28 7.92 -3.17
N SER A 12 0.65 7.01 -4.08
CA SER A 12 0.69 7.30 -5.52
C SER A 12 -0.69 7.64 -6.10
N ILE A 13 -1.75 6.90 -5.70
CA ILE A 13 -3.15 7.15 -6.07
C ILE A 13 -3.59 8.58 -5.68
N LEU A 14 -3.07 9.13 -4.58
CA LEU A 14 -3.44 10.48 -4.14
C LEU A 14 -2.50 11.58 -4.62
N THR A 15 -1.23 11.27 -4.87
CA THR A 15 -0.25 12.29 -5.25
C THR A 15 -0.03 12.39 -6.75
N GLY A 16 -0.43 11.37 -7.53
CA GLY A 16 -0.12 11.28 -8.96
C GLY A 16 1.38 11.18 -9.24
N THR A 17 2.17 10.70 -8.25
CA THR A 17 3.63 10.61 -8.36
C THR A 17 4.14 9.23 -7.98
N TYR A 18 5.34 8.88 -8.48
CA TYR A 18 6.00 7.63 -8.12
C TYR A 18 6.65 7.72 -6.73
N ALA A 19 6.96 6.53 -6.16
CA ALA A 19 7.46 6.35 -4.81
C ALA A 19 8.70 7.21 -4.47
N GLY A 20 9.61 7.38 -5.40
CA GLY A 20 10.80 8.21 -5.22
C GLY A 20 10.49 9.70 -5.00
N ARG A 21 9.35 10.19 -5.54
CA ARG A 21 8.91 11.58 -5.35
C ARG A 21 8.14 11.76 -4.06
N HIS A 22 7.11 10.95 -3.80
CA HIS A 22 6.31 11.11 -2.59
C HIS A 22 6.97 10.55 -1.32
N GLY A 23 8.01 9.72 -1.46
CA GLY A 23 8.87 9.27 -0.35
C GLY A 23 8.39 8.07 0.43
N ILE A 24 7.24 7.50 0.11
CA ILE A 24 6.71 6.30 0.76
C ILE A 24 7.11 5.10 -0.10
N VAL A 25 8.22 4.47 0.23
CA VAL A 25 8.84 3.39 -0.56
C VAL A 25 8.59 1.99 0.01
N HIS A 26 7.97 1.93 1.19
CA HIS A 26 7.65 0.70 1.91
C HIS A 26 6.45 0.96 2.82
N ASN A 27 5.85 -0.09 3.39
CA ASN A 27 4.84 0.11 4.44
C ASN A 27 5.50 0.60 5.75
N GLU A 28 6.68 0.09 6.07
CA GLU A 28 7.47 0.50 7.23
C GLU A 28 8.43 1.63 6.86
N LYS A 29 8.71 2.53 7.83
CA LYS A 29 9.64 3.65 7.62
C LYS A 29 11.04 3.12 7.35
N MET A 30 11.48 3.28 6.12
CA MET A 30 12.84 2.94 5.75
C MET A 30 13.79 4.12 5.99
N THR A 31 14.81 3.86 6.77
CA THR A 31 15.97 4.74 6.96
C THR A 31 17.22 3.87 6.87
N ARG A 32 18.34 4.43 6.41
CA ARG A 32 19.60 3.67 6.43
C ARG A 32 19.98 3.26 7.84
N GLY A 33 20.50 2.04 8.00
CA GLY A 33 20.90 1.49 9.28
C GLY A 33 20.40 0.07 9.54
N GLY A 34 19.72 -0.58 8.60
CA GLY A 34 19.32 -1.99 8.67
C GLY A 34 18.22 -2.31 9.69
N HIS A 35 17.37 -1.36 10.01
CA HIS A 35 16.27 -1.57 10.97
C HIS A 35 15.09 -2.27 10.31
N LEU A 36 14.77 -3.50 10.72
CA LEU A 36 13.70 -4.33 10.17
C LEU A 36 12.35 -4.19 10.89
N ASP A 37 12.33 -3.62 12.10
CA ASP A 37 11.12 -3.43 12.93
C ASP A 37 10.74 -1.94 13.04
N ALA A 38 10.92 -1.19 11.96
CA ALA A 38 10.58 0.23 11.96
C ALA A 38 9.06 0.44 12.01
N PRO A 39 8.59 1.54 12.62
CA PRO A 39 7.17 1.86 12.58
C PRO A 39 6.71 2.12 11.15
N TRP A 40 5.42 1.88 10.89
CA TRP A 40 4.85 2.11 9.57
C TRP A 40 4.72 3.61 9.26
N TYR A 41 4.68 3.93 7.97
CA TYR A 41 4.32 5.26 7.50
C TYR A 41 2.85 5.53 7.78
N CYS A 42 2.54 6.25 8.84
CA CYS A 42 1.14 6.49 9.23
C CYS A 42 0.70 7.93 9.07
N MET A 43 1.65 8.87 9.10
CA MET A 43 1.36 10.30 9.16
C MET A 43 1.36 10.94 7.78
N LYS A 44 0.40 11.86 7.55
CA LYS A 44 0.39 12.70 6.34
C LYS A 44 1.69 13.50 6.16
N SER A 45 2.34 13.86 7.28
CA SER A 45 3.62 14.56 7.26
C SER A 45 4.78 13.75 6.70
N ASP A 46 4.64 12.43 6.55
CA ASP A 46 5.63 11.57 5.91
C ASP A 46 5.59 11.68 4.37
N VAL A 47 4.45 12.15 3.81
CA VAL A 47 4.25 12.29 2.35
C VAL A 47 4.87 13.59 1.85
N ARG A 48 5.77 13.49 0.90
CA ARG A 48 6.30 14.63 0.16
C ARG A 48 5.35 15.05 -0.96
N GLY A 49 5.14 16.35 -1.13
CA GLY A 49 4.23 16.89 -2.14
C GLY A 49 2.77 16.97 -1.69
N LYS A 50 1.93 17.40 -2.61
CA LYS A 50 0.48 17.57 -2.37
C LYS A 50 -0.28 16.33 -2.78
N THR A 51 -1.33 16.05 -2.01
CA THR A 51 -2.33 15.04 -2.37
C THR A 51 -3.53 15.69 -3.06
N LEU A 52 -4.35 14.87 -3.71
CA LEU A 52 -5.64 15.28 -4.27
C LEU A 52 -6.54 15.96 -3.22
N LEU A 53 -6.54 15.46 -1.96
CA LEU A 53 -7.34 16.07 -0.91
C LEU A 53 -6.77 17.41 -0.43
N ASP A 54 -5.45 17.59 -0.43
CA ASP A 54 -4.83 18.89 -0.16
C ASP A 54 -5.26 19.91 -1.22
N LEU A 55 -5.20 19.51 -2.51
CA LEU A 55 -5.64 20.34 -3.63
C LEU A 55 -7.12 20.70 -3.53
N ALA A 56 -7.99 19.71 -3.26
CA ALA A 56 -9.42 19.91 -3.11
C ALA A 56 -9.70 20.94 -2.00
N ARG A 57 -9.08 20.76 -0.82
CA ARG A 57 -9.23 21.68 0.31
C ARG A 57 -8.75 23.10 0.02
N GLU A 58 -7.61 23.24 -0.64
CA GLU A 58 -7.09 24.56 -1.05
C GLU A 58 -8.03 25.30 -2.00
N ASN A 59 -8.87 24.56 -2.72
CA ASN A 59 -9.93 25.12 -3.58
C ASN A 59 -11.29 25.21 -2.91
N GLY A 60 -11.36 25.09 -1.57
CA GLY A 60 -12.57 25.28 -0.77
C GLY A 60 -13.51 24.08 -0.76
N LEU A 61 -13.10 22.92 -1.29
CA LEU A 61 -13.90 21.70 -1.29
C LEU A 61 -13.79 20.97 0.05
N THR A 62 -14.89 20.34 0.46
CA THR A 62 -14.95 19.49 1.64
C THR A 62 -14.39 18.11 1.35
N THR A 63 -13.52 17.62 2.24
CA THR A 63 -12.78 16.37 2.04
C THR A 63 -13.07 15.36 3.14
N CYS A 64 -13.27 14.10 2.77
CA CYS A 64 -13.45 12.99 3.70
C CYS A 64 -12.50 11.85 3.35
N SER A 65 -11.79 11.34 4.35
CA SER A 65 -10.85 10.24 4.21
C SER A 65 -11.11 9.21 5.31
N LEU A 66 -11.50 8.00 4.91
CA LEU A 66 -11.86 6.91 5.82
C LEU A 66 -10.95 5.71 5.60
N SER A 67 -10.22 5.35 6.65
CA SER A 67 -9.25 4.26 6.67
C SER A 67 -8.15 4.35 5.61
N TRP A 68 -7.88 5.56 5.08
CA TRP A 68 -6.83 5.74 4.07
C TRP A 68 -5.45 5.69 4.72
N PRO A 69 -4.48 4.93 4.14
CA PRO A 69 -3.11 4.89 4.63
C PRO A 69 -2.42 6.27 4.56
N VAL A 70 -1.45 6.49 5.44
CA VAL A 70 -0.61 7.70 5.47
C VAL A 70 -1.41 9.00 5.55
N SER A 71 -2.57 8.98 6.21
CA SER A 71 -3.43 10.14 6.38
C SER A 71 -3.49 10.65 7.83
N GLY A 72 -2.77 10.03 8.76
CA GLY A 72 -2.77 10.43 10.16
C GLY A 72 -2.39 11.90 10.37
N GLY A 73 -3.20 12.65 11.11
CA GLY A 73 -2.99 14.06 11.38
C GLY A 73 -3.17 14.98 10.17
N ALA A 74 -3.76 14.49 9.06
CA ALA A 74 -4.07 15.33 7.91
C ALA A 74 -5.14 16.36 8.26
N ASP A 75 -4.96 17.57 7.74
CA ASP A 75 -5.90 18.68 7.88
C ASP A 75 -7.02 18.56 6.81
N TYR A 76 -7.74 17.43 6.83
CA TYR A 76 -8.93 17.19 6.00
C TYR A 76 -10.19 17.57 6.79
N THR A 77 -11.29 17.89 6.08
CA THR A 77 -12.56 18.25 6.75
C THR A 77 -13.02 17.11 7.66
N MET A 78 -12.89 15.88 7.18
CA MET A 78 -13.15 14.65 7.93
C MET A 78 -12.04 13.65 7.63
N ASN A 79 -11.33 13.19 8.66
CA ASN A 79 -10.26 12.20 8.52
C ASN A 79 -10.34 11.15 9.64
N MET A 80 -10.59 9.92 9.26
CA MET A 80 -10.43 8.75 10.12
C MET A 80 -9.33 7.89 9.48
N PRO A 81 -8.05 8.05 9.86
CA PRO A 81 -6.94 7.39 9.20
C PRO A 81 -6.97 5.87 9.42
N MET A 82 -6.26 5.13 8.58
CA MET A 82 -6.12 3.69 8.72
C MET A 82 -5.55 3.33 10.09
N ILE A 83 -6.23 2.40 10.76
CA ILE A 83 -5.74 1.82 12.01
C ILE A 83 -4.67 0.82 11.66
N VAL A 84 -3.45 1.11 12.08
CA VAL A 84 -2.36 0.16 11.96
C VAL A 84 -2.63 -1.01 12.92
N PRO A 85 -2.66 -2.25 12.43
CA PRO A 85 -3.04 -3.41 13.25
C PRO A 85 -2.07 -3.73 14.39
N TYR A 86 -0.93 -3.06 14.44
CA TYR A 86 0.10 -3.24 15.44
C TYR A 86 0.27 -1.95 16.22
N SER A 87 0.31 -2.06 17.53
CA SER A 87 0.50 -0.95 18.47
C SER A 87 1.63 -0.01 18.00
N TYR A 88 1.29 0.97 17.20
CA TYR A 88 2.23 1.98 16.76
C TYR A 88 2.79 2.69 17.99
N GLN A 89 4.09 2.55 18.24
CA GLN A 89 4.76 3.09 19.42
C GLN A 89 4.06 2.76 20.77
N GLY A 90 3.37 1.63 20.87
CA GLY A 90 2.68 1.23 22.11
C GLY A 90 1.28 1.81 22.29
N TYR A 91 0.78 2.62 21.38
CA TYR A 91 -0.59 3.13 21.44
C TYR A 91 -1.62 2.03 21.12
N GLN A 92 -2.73 2.05 21.83
CA GLN A 92 -3.92 1.30 21.45
C GLN A 92 -4.59 2.00 20.24
N PRO A 93 -5.34 1.27 19.38
CA PRO A 93 -6.02 1.85 18.22
C PRO A 93 -6.82 3.11 18.54
N GLN A 94 -7.58 3.13 19.64
CA GLN A 94 -8.33 4.29 20.06
C GLN A 94 -7.44 5.50 20.36
N GLN A 95 -6.38 5.31 21.15
CA GLN A 95 -5.43 6.38 21.48
C GLN A 95 -4.75 6.95 20.24
N TRP A 96 -4.43 6.07 19.27
CA TRP A 96 -3.89 6.49 17.99
C TRP A 96 -4.86 7.39 17.24
N LEU A 97 -6.13 6.99 17.13
CA LEU A 97 -7.16 7.75 16.43
C LEU A 97 -7.48 9.09 17.13
N GLU A 98 -7.50 9.11 18.47
CA GLU A 98 -7.68 10.36 19.25
C GLU A 98 -6.63 11.42 18.92
N HIS A 99 -5.42 11.02 18.51
CA HIS A 99 -4.34 11.93 18.13
C HIS A 99 -4.29 12.26 16.64
N THR A 100 -4.88 11.43 15.79
CA THR A 100 -4.63 11.46 14.34
C THR A 100 -5.87 11.63 13.49
N ALA A 101 -7.06 11.36 14.05
CA ALA A 101 -8.33 11.59 13.39
C ALA A 101 -8.87 13.00 13.64
N THR A 102 -9.80 13.43 12.81
CA THR A 102 -10.56 14.65 13.08
C THR A 102 -11.42 14.46 14.33
N ALA A 103 -11.30 15.34 15.32
CA ALA A 103 -11.88 15.17 16.66
C ALA A 103 -13.39 14.86 16.65
N ASN A 104 -14.17 15.56 15.81
CA ASN A 104 -15.62 15.35 15.70
C ASN A 104 -16.02 13.95 15.19
N LEU A 105 -15.14 13.24 14.45
CA LEU A 105 -15.41 11.88 13.99
C LEU A 105 -15.30 10.87 15.13
N MET A 106 -14.38 11.10 16.06
CA MET A 106 -14.26 10.26 17.26
C MET A 106 -15.54 10.31 18.08
N ASP A 107 -16.02 11.52 18.39
CA ASP A 107 -17.20 11.72 19.22
C ASP A 107 -18.49 11.21 18.55
N ARG A 108 -18.66 11.45 17.24
CA ARG A 108 -19.89 11.10 16.52
C ARG A 108 -19.97 9.65 16.09
N TYR A 109 -18.86 9.07 15.68
CA TYR A 109 -18.88 7.80 14.92
C TYR A 109 -18.00 6.70 15.52
N PHE A 110 -16.83 7.03 16.07
CA PHE A 110 -15.95 5.98 16.60
C PHE A 110 -16.61 5.21 17.74
N TYR A 111 -17.17 5.91 18.72
CA TYR A 111 -17.84 5.26 19.86
C TYR A 111 -19.08 4.48 19.47
N LYS A 112 -19.76 4.88 18.39
CA LYS A 112 -20.92 4.18 17.84
C LYS A 112 -20.51 2.87 17.14
N HIS A 113 -19.42 2.89 16.38
CA HIS A 113 -19.03 1.81 15.47
C HIS A 113 -17.74 1.09 15.86
N GLY A 114 -16.99 1.55 16.85
CA GLY A 114 -15.73 0.95 17.29
C GLY A 114 -15.85 -0.53 17.69
N ARG A 115 -17.05 -1.02 17.97
CA ARG A 115 -17.33 -2.46 18.19
C ARG A 115 -16.87 -3.34 17.03
N TYR A 116 -16.88 -2.85 15.79
CA TYR A 116 -16.40 -3.60 14.62
C TYR A 116 -14.89 -3.80 14.60
N LEU A 117 -14.15 -3.07 15.41
CA LEU A 117 -12.70 -3.18 15.53
C LEU A 117 -12.26 -4.15 16.64
N MET A 118 -13.21 -4.75 17.36
CA MET A 118 -12.94 -5.56 18.54
C MET A 118 -13.45 -6.99 18.37
N GLY A 119 -12.80 -7.93 19.09
CA GLY A 119 -13.22 -9.32 19.14
C GLY A 119 -12.79 -10.17 17.92
N PRO A 120 -13.26 -11.42 17.87
CA PRO A 120 -12.85 -12.38 16.84
C PRO A 120 -13.44 -12.10 15.45
N THR A 121 -14.51 -11.32 15.38
CA THR A 121 -15.21 -10.94 14.12
C THR A 121 -14.89 -9.51 13.73
N ARG A 122 -13.73 -8.98 14.18
CA ARG A 122 -13.30 -7.64 13.79
C ARG A 122 -13.17 -7.52 12.27
N SER A 123 -13.68 -6.40 11.74
CA SER A 123 -13.60 -6.05 10.32
C SER A 123 -13.39 -4.55 10.20
N LEU A 124 -12.29 -4.16 9.58
CA LEU A 124 -12.03 -2.76 9.28
C LEU A 124 -13.01 -2.24 8.23
N ASP A 125 -13.41 -3.09 7.30
CA ASP A 125 -14.36 -2.75 6.24
C ASP A 125 -15.75 -2.45 6.80
N LEU A 126 -16.26 -3.26 7.73
CA LEU A 126 -17.53 -2.96 8.41
C LEU A 126 -17.47 -1.65 9.19
N PHE A 127 -16.36 -1.37 9.87
CA PHE A 127 -16.15 -0.10 10.56
C PHE A 127 -16.18 1.07 9.57
N THR A 128 -15.37 0.99 8.53
CA THR A 128 -15.22 2.04 7.51
C THR A 128 -16.54 2.33 6.80
N MET A 129 -17.27 1.27 6.42
CA MET A 129 -18.56 1.39 5.77
C MET A 129 -19.63 1.98 6.67
N ALA A 130 -19.66 1.60 7.95
CA ALA A 130 -20.62 2.19 8.89
C ALA A 130 -20.36 3.70 9.07
N LEU A 131 -19.10 4.13 9.10
CA LEU A 131 -18.77 5.56 9.11
C LEU A 131 -19.19 6.25 7.81
N ALA A 132 -18.87 5.65 6.64
CA ALA A 132 -19.20 6.24 5.36
C ALA A 132 -20.72 6.48 5.20
N LEU A 133 -21.52 5.47 5.54
CA LEU A 133 -22.98 5.58 5.46
C LEU A 133 -23.55 6.60 6.46
N ASP A 134 -23.10 6.61 7.72
CA ASP A 134 -23.54 7.61 8.70
C ASP A 134 -23.18 9.04 8.27
N ILE A 135 -21.96 9.26 7.74
CA ILE A 135 -21.54 10.58 7.25
C ILE A 135 -22.43 11.02 6.09
N LEU A 136 -22.72 10.12 5.17
CA LEU A 136 -23.60 10.41 4.03
C LEU A 136 -25.06 10.65 4.49
N GLU A 137 -25.56 9.96 5.50
CA GLU A 137 -26.93 10.12 6.00
C GLU A 137 -27.12 11.33 6.92
N ASP A 138 -26.15 11.62 7.79
CA ASP A 138 -26.29 12.60 8.89
C ASP A 138 -25.96 14.05 8.49
N GLY A 139 -25.25 14.28 7.39
CA GLY A 139 -24.70 15.59 7.06
C GLY A 139 -24.72 15.94 5.57
N PRO A 140 -24.13 17.10 5.21
CA PRO A 140 -23.86 17.40 3.82
C PRO A 140 -22.87 16.37 3.26
N GLN A 141 -23.13 15.94 2.01
CA GLN A 141 -22.21 15.09 1.30
C GLN A 141 -20.88 15.81 1.08
N PRO A 142 -19.72 15.23 1.43
CA PRO A 142 -18.43 15.83 1.10
C PRO A 142 -18.22 15.87 -0.42
N ASP A 143 -17.48 16.88 -0.89
CA ASP A 143 -17.17 17.04 -2.31
C ASP A 143 -16.25 15.90 -2.82
N ILE A 144 -15.38 15.38 -1.96
CA ILE A 144 -14.61 14.16 -2.22
C ILE A 144 -14.59 13.27 -0.97
N MET A 145 -14.88 11.98 -1.16
CA MET A 145 -14.83 10.96 -0.11
C MET A 145 -13.98 9.77 -0.55
N LEU A 146 -13.00 9.44 0.25
CA LEU A 146 -12.19 8.22 0.10
C LEU A 146 -12.62 7.18 1.12
N VAL A 147 -12.90 5.98 0.65
CA VAL A 147 -13.29 4.83 1.48
C VAL A 147 -12.37 3.67 1.16
N LYS A 148 -11.48 3.29 2.08
CA LYS A 148 -10.54 2.20 1.86
C LYS A 148 -11.08 0.92 2.51
N MET A 149 -11.06 -0.17 1.73
CA MET A 149 -11.44 -1.51 2.12
C MET A 149 -10.19 -2.40 2.21
N CYS A 150 -10.12 -3.31 3.18
CA CYS A 150 -8.93 -4.12 3.47
C CYS A 150 -9.20 -5.62 3.57
N ASP A 151 -10.44 -6.03 3.83
CA ASP A 151 -10.72 -7.42 4.24
C ASP A 151 -10.49 -8.42 3.09
N LEU A 152 -10.61 -7.97 1.81
CA LEU A 152 -10.25 -8.79 0.65
C LEU A 152 -8.75 -9.11 0.60
N ASP A 153 -7.89 -8.11 0.84
CA ASP A 153 -6.45 -8.29 0.93
C ASP A 153 -6.09 -9.29 2.03
N SER A 154 -6.68 -9.12 3.22
CA SER A 154 -6.47 -10.01 4.36
C SER A 154 -6.94 -11.45 4.09
N ALA A 155 -8.07 -11.61 3.40
CA ALA A 155 -8.58 -12.93 3.02
C ALA A 155 -7.64 -13.63 2.05
N ARG A 156 -7.15 -12.92 1.03
CA ARG A 156 -6.20 -13.48 0.06
C ARG A 156 -4.87 -13.86 0.70
N HIS A 157 -4.31 -13.03 1.56
CA HIS A 157 -3.13 -13.38 2.34
C HIS A 157 -3.30 -14.66 3.17
N THR A 158 -4.51 -14.89 3.70
CA THR A 158 -4.77 -16.00 4.61
C THR A 158 -5.16 -17.29 3.88
N TYR A 159 -5.94 -17.19 2.80
CA TYR A 159 -6.59 -18.33 2.16
C TYR A 159 -6.19 -18.56 0.70
N GLY A 160 -5.50 -17.61 0.08
CA GLY A 160 -5.11 -17.63 -1.33
C GLY A 160 -5.99 -16.74 -2.21
N VAL A 161 -5.46 -16.38 -3.39
CA VAL A 161 -6.05 -15.38 -4.28
C VAL A 161 -7.46 -15.78 -4.75
N GLU A 162 -7.66 -17.04 -5.12
CA GLU A 162 -8.93 -17.57 -5.65
C GLU A 162 -9.69 -18.43 -4.63
N SER A 163 -9.54 -18.13 -3.33
CA SER A 163 -10.23 -18.84 -2.27
C SER A 163 -11.72 -18.45 -2.18
N ALA A 164 -12.55 -19.33 -1.62
CA ALA A 164 -13.96 -19.04 -1.35
C ALA A 164 -14.15 -17.86 -0.37
N GLU A 165 -13.20 -17.70 0.54
CA GLU A 165 -13.15 -16.58 1.50
C GLU A 165 -12.87 -15.27 0.78
N ALA A 166 -11.93 -15.24 -0.18
CA ALA A 166 -11.65 -14.06 -1.00
C ALA A 166 -12.86 -13.71 -1.89
N GLU A 167 -13.51 -14.71 -2.50
CA GLU A 167 -14.75 -14.49 -3.26
C GLU A 167 -15.86 -13.90 -2.37
N THR A 168 -15.99 -14.39 -1.14
CA THR A 168 -16.96 -13.87 -0.17
C THR A 168 -16.70 -12.40 0.13
N GLN A 169 -15.44 -12.01 0.35
CA GLN A 169 -15.08 -10.59 0.60
C GLN A 169 -15.34 -9.72 -0.63
N LEU A 170 -15.06 -10.22 -1.83
CA LEU A 170 -15.36 -9.48 -3.06
C LEU A 170 -16.87 -9.22 -3.22
N ARG A 171 -17.73 -10.22 -2.90
CA ARG A 171 -19.19 -10.04 -2.89
C ARG A 171 -19.63 -9.03 -1.84
N MET A 172 -19.00 -9.05 -0.66
CA MET A 172 -19.27 -8.05 0.37
C MET A 172 -18.90 -6.63 -0.09
N HIS A 173 -17.80 -6.45 -0.81
CA HIS A 173 -17.45 -5.15 -1.40
C HIS A 173 -18.49 -4.67 -2.41
N ASP A 174 -19.04 -5.57 -3.24
CA ASP A 174 -20.13 -5.24 -4.17
C ASP A 174 -21.39 -4.79 -3.43
N GLU A 175 -21.78 -5.53 -2.38
CA GLU A 175 -22.93 -5.16 -1.52
C GLU A 175 -22.71 -3.81 -0.82
N GLN A 176 -21.50 -3.52 -0.36
CA GLN A 176 -21.12 -2.26 0.29
C GLN A 176 -21.16 -1.08 -0.69
N LEU A 177 -20.67 -1.27 -1.91
CA LEU A 177 -20.83 -0.28 -2.99
C LEU A 177 -22.31 -0.03 -3.28
N GLY A 178 -23.10 -1.10 -3.38
CA GLY A 178 -24.55 -1.02 -3.52
C GLY A 178 -25.23 -0.20 -2.42
N ALA A 179 -24.79 -0.36 -1.16
CA ALA A 179 -25.30 0.40 -0.05
C ALA A 179 -24.98 1.91 -0.13
N ILE A 180 -23.76 2.27 -0.57
CA ILE A 180 -23.39 3.67 -0.85
C ILE A 180 -24.29 4.23 -1.97
N MET A 181 -24.41 3.52 -3.08
CA MET A 181 -25.26 3.97 -4.21
C MET A 181 -26.73 4.16 -3.79
N GLU A 182 -27.27 3.26 -2.97
CA GLU A 182 -28.62 3.38 -2.47
C GLU A 182 -28.78 4.57 -1.51
N CYS A 183 -27.80 4.84 -0.65
CA CYS A 183 -27.78 6.03 0.19
C CYS A 183 -27.81 7.31 -0.67
N LEU A 184 -26.94 7.42 -1.66
CA LEU A 184 -26.89 8.57 -2.59
C LEU A 184 -28.19 8.71 -3.38
N ARG A 185 -28.82 7.60 -3.81
CA ARG A 185 -30.12 7.61 -4.50
C ARG A 185 -31.23 8.17 -3.61
N ARG A 186 -31.32 7.72 -2.36
CA ARG A 186 -32.33 8.25 -1.40
C ARG A 186 -32.13 9.74 -1.12
N ARG A 187 -30.89 10.21 -1.16
CA ARG A 187 -30.56 11.62 -1.01
C ARG A 187 -30.80 12.45 -2.27
N GLY A 188 -30.98 11.81 -3.43
CA GLY A 188 -31.16 12.48 -4.72
C GLY A 188 -29.84 13.01 -5.31
N THR A 189 -28.70 12.52 -4.85
CA THR A 189 -27.36 13.00 -5.27
C THR A 189 -26.58 11.97 -6.11
N LEU A 190 -27.13 10.78 -6.36
CA LEU A 190 -26.44 9.75 -7.14
C LEU A 190 -26.07 10.21 -8.55
N ASP A 191 -26.99 10.92 -9.21
CA ASP A 191 -26.77 11.39 -10.60
C ASP A 191 -25.80 12.60 -10.67
N GLU A 192 -25.44 13.16 -9.52
CA GLU A 192 -24.47 14.26 -9.39
C GLU A 192 -23.11 13.76 -8.84
N THR A 193 -22.97 12.45 -8.59
CA THR A 193 -21.78 11.86 -7.95
C THR A 193 -21.01 11.01 -8.93
N ASN A 194 -19.72 11.28 -9.10
CA ASN A 194 -18.79 10.34 -9.73
C ASN A 194 -18.37 9.28 -8.73
N LEU A 195 -18.61 8.02 -9.06
CA LEU A 195 -18.15 6.86 -8.29
C LEU A 195 -16.90 6.29 -8.98
N VAL A 196 -15.83 6.13 -8.23
CA VAL A 196 -14.57 5.50 -8.69
C VAL A 196 -14.26 4.33 -7.79
N VAL A 197 -14.10 3.14 -8.38
CA VAL A 197 -13.65 1.91 -7.71
C VAL A 197 -12.31 1.52 -8.29
N LEU A 198 -11.31 1.42 -7.44
CA LEU A 198 -9.94 1.13 -7.86
C LEU A 198 -9.28 0.13 -6.89
N GLY A 199 -8.29 -0.60 -7.41
CA GLY A 199 -7.42 -1.47 -6.61
C GLY A 199 -6.04 -0.85 -6.46
N ASP A 200 -5.43 -1.03 -5.30
CA ASP A 200 -4.09 -0.53 -5.01
C ASP A 200 -2.99 -1.47 -5.52
N HIS A 201 -3.19 -2.78 -5.45
CA HIS A 201 -2.28 -3.80 -5.97
C HIS A 201 -2.99 -5.13 -6.23
N GLY A 202 -2.34 -6.02 -6.95
CA GLY A 202 -2.71 -7.41 -7.08
C GLY A 202 -2.14 -8.26 -5.94
N GLN A 203 -2.28 -9.59 -6.06
CA GLN A 203 -1.64 -10.57 -5.18
C GLN A 203 -1.30 -11.83 -5.98
N THR A 204 -0.31 -12.58 -5.51
CA THR A 204 0.14 -13.85 -6.11
C THR A 204 0.21 -14.92 -5.03
N ASP A 205 -0.32 -16.10 -5.32
CA ASP A 205 -0.17 -17.27 -4.44
C ASP A 205 1.32 -17.67 -4.35
N ILE A 206 1.76 -17.96 -3.14
CA ILE A 206 3.13 -18.35 -2.82
C ILE A 206 3.14 -19.57 -1.92
N ARG A 207 4.22 -20.36 -1.96
CA ARG A 207 4.37 -21.50 -1.05
C ARG A 207 5.50 -21.31 -0.05
N ASP A 208 6.57 -20.69 -0.47
CA ASP A 208 7.80 -20.57 0.31
C ASP A 208 8.36 -19.15 0.26
N ALA A 209 9.06 -18.77 1.33
CA ALA A 209 9.80 -17.52 1.41
C ALA A 209 11.31 -17.83 1.44
N PHE A 210 12.07 -17.19 0.56
CA PHE A 210 13.53 -17.22 0.58
C PHE A 210 14.05 -16.21 1.59
N LEU A 211 14.80 -16.68 2.60
CA LEU A 211 15.30 -15.86 3.70
C LEU A 211 16.61 -15.16 3.30
N MET A 212 16.48 -14.03 2.63
CA MET A 212 17.62 -13.30 2.05
C MET A 212 18.65 -12.88 3.10
N ASN A 213 18.25 -12.49 4.30
CA ASN A 213 19.19 -12.11 5.37
C ASN A 213 19.97 -13.30 5.93
N VAL A 214 19.41 -14.52 5.90
CA VAL A 214 20.15 -15.75 6.20
C VAL A 214 21.16 -16.04 5.09
N TYR A 215 20.82 -15.81 3.83
CA TYR A 215 21.74 -15.93 2.71
C TYR A 215 22.92 -14.95 2.86
N PHE A 216 22.67 -13.67 3.13
CA PHE A 216 23.71 -12.68 3.38
C PHE A 216 24.60 -13.06 4.57
N ARG A 217 24.01 -13.60 5.64
CA ARG A 217 24.78 -14.09 6.78
C ARG A 217 25.71 -15.24 6.39
N ARG A 218 25.27 -16.20 5.58
CA ARG A 218 26.12 -17.29 5.10
C ARG A 218 27.31 -16.81 4.25
N LEU A 219 27.15 -15.69 3.57
CA LEU A 219 28.19 -15.04 2.78
C LEU A 219 29.09 -14.10 3.60
N GLY A 220 28.84 -13.99 4.92
CA GLY A 220 29.56 -13.06 5.81
C GLY A 220 29.26 -11.58 5.50
N LEU A 221 28.09 -11.28 4.92
CA LEU A 221 27.60 -9.92 4.67
C LEU A 221 26.69 -9.41 5.80
N LEU A 222 26.34 -10.26 6.78
CA LEU A 222 25.50 -9.93 7.89
C LEU A 222 25.88 -10.81 9.09
N THR A 223 25.80 -10.24 10.31
CA THR A 223 25.95 -10.98 11.57
C THR A 223 24.74 -10.77 12.46
N VAL A 224 24.45 -11.73 13.32
CA VAL A 224 23.38 -11.65 14.31
C VAL A 224 23.94 -11.78 15.72
N ASP A 225 23.27 -11.17 16.69
CA ASP A 225 23.56 -11.32 18.12
C ASP A 225 22.95 -12.61 18.70
N ALA A 226 23.08 -12.79 20.02
CA ALA A 226 22.57 -13.96 20.73
C ALA A 226 21.03 -14.07 20.69
N ASP A 227 20.33 -12.97 20.49
CA ASP A 227 18.86 -12.90 20.37
C ASP A 227 18.39 -13.08 18.91
N GLY A 228 19.31 -13.30 17.97
CA GLY A 228 19.01 -13.47 16.55
C GLY A 228 18.70 -12.17 15.81
N LYS A 229 18.97 -11.00 16.42
CA LYS A 229 18.83 -9.69 15.79
C LYS A 229 20.10 -9.32 15.04
N ILE A 230 19.97 -8.45 14.05
CA ILE A 230 21.12 -7.94 13.29
C ILE A 230 22.08 -7.20 14.23
N ALA A 231 23.31 -7.71 14.35
CA ALA A 231 24.38 -7.09 15.11
C ALA A 231 25.23 -6.14 14.22
N SER A 232 25.49 -6.55 12.98
CA SER A 232 26.13 -5.73 11.94
C SER A 232 25.77 -6.26 10.55
N PHE A 233 25.89 -5.42 9.55
CA PHE A 233 25.67 -5.81 8.16
C PHE A 233 26.59 -5.04 7.21
N ASP A 234 26.94 -5.69 6.12
CA ASP A 234 27.44 -5.12 4.88
C ASP A 234 26.30 -5.01 3.85
N ALA A 235 25.35 -5.97 3.87
CA ALA A 235 24.11 -5.93 3.11
C ALA A 235 22.94 -6.45 3.97
N VAL A 236 21.78 -5.80 3.85
CA VAL A 236 20.54 -6.21 4.53
C VAL A 236 19.36 -6.12 3.57
N CYS A 237 18.44 -7.08 3.69
CA CYS A 237 17.22 -7.16 2.92
C CYS A 237 16.04 -6.62 3.71
N HIS A 238 15.28 -5.73 3.07
CA HIS A 238 13.95 -5.28 3.47
C HIS A 238 12.94 -5.89 2.49
N SER A 239 12.16 -6.83 2.97
CA SER A 239 11.20 -7.56 2.13
C SER A 239 9.98 -6.70 1.81
N THR A 240 9.61 -6.64 0.53
CA THR A 240 8.32 -6.12 0.09
C THR A 240 7.30 -7.23 -0.23
N GLY A 241 7.64 -8.49 0.04
CA GLY A 241 6.87 -9.67 -0.33
C GLY A 241 7.42 -10.34 -1.57
N LEU A 242 6.90 -10.02 -2.77
CA LEU A 242 7.37 -10.59 -4.04
C LEU A 242 8.70 -10.00 -4.54
N ALA A 243 9.06 -8.81 -4.06
CA ALA A 243 10.36 -8.21 -4.31
C ALA A 243 11.09 -7.92 -2.98
N ALA A 244 12.32 -7.42 -3.07
CA ALA A 244 13.07 -6.97 -1.91
C ALA A 244 13.94 -5.77 -2.26
N LEU A 245 14.06 -4.86 -1.28
CA LEU A 245 14.96 -3.72 -1.31
C LEU A 245 16.20 -4.10 -0.51
N ILE A 246 17.37 -3.97 -1.12
CA ILE A 246 18.65 -4.32 -0.49
C ILE A 246 19.39 -3.05 -0.15
N GLU A 247 19.69 -2.87 1.12
CA GLU A 247 20.53 -1.79 1.62
C GLU A 247 21.97 -2.31 1.76
N VAL A 248 22.93 -1.53 1.26
CA VAL A 248 24.37 -1.75 1.45
C VAL A 248 24.86 -0.70 2.47
N ARG A 249 25.65 -1.15 3.43
CA ARG A 249 26.12 -0.29 4.55
C ARG A 249 26.85 0.95 4.06
N ASP A 250 27.68 0.80 3.05
CA ASP A 250 28.47 1.89 2.45
C ASP A 250 28.37 1.81 0.91
N PRO A 251 27.44 2.56 0.31
CA PRO A 251 27.24 2.56 -1.15
C PRO A 251 28.39 3.23 -1.91
N ASP A 252 29.25 3.98 -1.24
CA ASP A 252 30.45 4.61 -1.85
C ASP A 252 31.63 3.63 -1.90
N ASP A 253 31.59 2.51 -1.18
CA ASP A 253 32.55 1.43 -1.27
C ASP A 253 32.25 0.56 -2.51
N ALA A 254 32.94 0.84 -3.62
CA ALA A 254 32.76 0.15 -4.87
C ALA A 254 33.07 -1.38 -4.79
N ALA A 255 33.98 -1.78 -3.91
CA ALA A 255 34.31 -3.19 -3.73
C ALA A 255 33.17 -3.92 -2.99
N LEU A 256 32.60 -3.29 -1.98
CA LEU A 256 31.45 -3.81 -1.27
C LEU A 256 30.22 -3.90 -2.19
N MET A 257 29.93 -2.84 -2.95
CA MET A 257 28.84 -2.83 -3.94
C MET A 257 28.99 -3.96 -4.98
N ALA A 258 30.22 -4.18 -5.50
CA ALA A 258 30.49 -5.25 -6.43
C ALA A 258 30.27 -6.63 -5.80
N ARG A 259 30.72 -6.84 -4.56
CA ARG A 259 30.53 -8.09 -3.80
C ARG A 259 29.04 -8.40 -3.57
N VAL A 260 28.24 -7.40 -3.20
CA VAL A 260 26.80 -7.57 -3.02
C VAL A 260 26.11 -7.86 -4.35
N ARG A 261 26.47 -7.14 -5.43
CA ARG A 261 25.93 -7.40 -6.78
C ARG A 261 26.26 -8.83 -7.23
N GLU A 262 27.49 -9.32 -7.02
CA GLU A 262 27.89 -10.69 -7.36
C GLU A 262 27.03 -11.72 -6.61
N ALA A 263 26.78 -11.51 -5.31
CA ALA A 263 25.91 -12.37 -4.51
C ALA A 263 24.46 -12.39 -5.04
N LEU A 264 23.92 -11.26 -5.49
CA LEU A 264 22.59 -11.19 -6.08
C LEU A 264 22.55 -11.83 -7.48
N GLU A 265 23.56 -11.61 -8.31
CA GLU A 265 23.66 -12.25 -9.65
C GLU A 265 23.82 -13.78 -9.56
N ALA A 266 24.46 -14.30 -8.50
CA ALA A 266 24.49 -15.74 -8.26
C ALA A 266 23.08 -16.33 -8.07
N LEU A 267 22.17 -15.62 -7.40
CA LEU A 267 20.78 -16.02 -7.23
C LEU A 267 19.96 -15.95 -8.53
N ARG A 268 20.39 -15.21 -9.54
CA ARG A 268 19.78 -15.21 -10.87
C ARG A 268 19.87 -16.58 -11.54
N HIS A 269 20.96 -17.31 -11.26
CA HIS A 269 21.24 -18.65 -11.82
C HIS A 269 20.87 -19.78 -10.86
N ASP A 270 20.45 -19.48 -9.65
CA ASP A 270 19.96 -20.47 -8.69
C ASP A 270 18.58 -20.97 -9.14
N PRO A 271 18.40 -22.30 -9.36
CA PRO A 271 17.15 -22.85 -9.90
C PRO A 271 15.96 -22.68 -8.97
N ASP A 272 16.19 -22.50 -7.68
CA ASP A 272 15.14 -22.38 -6.67
C ASP A 272 14.76 -20.92 -6.37
N VAL A 273 15.61 -19.95 -6.78
CA VAL A 273 15.37 -18.51 -6.54
C VAL A 273 15.09 -17.75 -7.84
N GLN A 274 15.88 -17.96 -8.88
CA GLN A 274 15.72 -17.38 -10.24
C GLN A 274 15.36 -15.88 -10.22
N LEU A 275 16.27 -15.04 -9.76
CA LEU A 275 16.05 -13.60 -9.82
C LEU A 275 15.88 -13.16 -11.28
N SER A 276 14.66 -12.72 -11.62
CA SER A 276 14.35 -12.13 -12.94
C SER A 276 14.80 -10.66 -13.03
N MET A 277 14.89 -10.00 -11.89
CA MET A 277 15.26 -8.59 -11.76
C MET A 277 16.34 -8.43 -10.69
N VAL A 278 17.41 -7.73 -11.06
CA VAL A 278 18.42 -7.16 -10.14
C VAL A 278 18.73 -5.78 -10.71
N LEU A 279 18.23 -4.74 -10.06
CA LEU A 279 18.44 -3.34 -10.45
C LEU A 279 19.23 -2.62 -9.38
N ASP A 280 20.16 -1.76 -9.76
CA ASP A 280 20.69 -0.79 -8.82
C ASP A 280 19.72 0.40 -8.61
N ALA A 281 20.06 1.27 -7.67
CA ALA A 281 19.20 2.41 -7.32
C ALA A 281 18.95 3.35 -8.52
N ALA A 282 19.93 3.54 -9.41
CA ALA A 282 19.78 4.39 -10.58
C ALA A 282 18.86 3.74 -11.63
N GLU A 283 19.01 2.45 -11.85
CA GLU A 283 18.15 1.66 -12.73
C GLU A 283 16.70 1.61 -12.20
N ALA A 284 16.52 1.43 -10.87
CA ALA A 284 15.21 1.45 -10.22
C ALA A 284 14.52 2.82 -10.38
N GLN A 285 15.26 3.90 -10.19
CA GLN A 285 14.76 5.26 -10.41
C GLN A 285 14.37 5.49 -11.87
N ALA A 286 15.22 5.10 -12.81
CA ALA A 286 14.98 5.33 -14.24
C ALA A 286 13.78 4.50 -14.76
N ARG A 287 13.60 3.28 -14.27
CA ARG A 287 12.61 2.34 -14.79
C ARG A 287 11.25 2.44 -14.09
N TYR A 288 11.24 2.71 -12.80
CA TYR A 288 10.05 2.64 -11.95
C TYR A 288 9.77 3.92 -11.14
N GLY A 289 10.60 4.96 -11.28
CA GLY A 289 10.50 6.14 -10.43
C GLY A 289 10.73 5.83 -8.94
N LEU A 290 11.45 4.76 -8.65
CA LEU A 290 11.66 4.26 -7.28
C LEU A 290 13.05 4.68 -6.80
N SER A 291 13.10 5.51 -5.77
CA SER A 291 14.33 5.86 -5.05
C SER A 291 14.09 5.95 -3.56
N GLY A 292 15.07 5.55 -2.76
CA GLY A 292 14.95 5.49 -1.30
C GLY A 292 16.26 5.06 -0.65
N PRO A 293 16.24 4.67 0.61
CA PRO A 293 17.43 4.25 1.35
C PRO A 293 17.80 2.78 1.07
N PHE A 294 17.91 2.43 -0.19
CA PHE A 294 18.35 1.12 -0.67
C PHE A 294 19.30 1.30 -1.86
N ASP A 295 20.01 0.23 -2.23
CA ASP A 295 21.03 0.26 -3.28
C ASP A 295 20.74 -0.76 -4.40
N PHE A 296 19.98 -1.82 -4.11
CA PHE A 296 19.45 -2.73 -5.11
C PHE A 296 17.99 -3.07 -4.88
N VAL A 297 17.32 -3.43 -5.98
CA VAL A 297 15.96 -4.01 -5.97
C VAL A 297 16.04 -5.35 -6.66
N VAL A 298 15.48 -6.38 -6.06
CA VAL A 298 15.46 -7.74 -6.61
C VAL A 298 14.04 -8.30 -6.66
N GLU A 299 13.78 -9.15 -7.66
CA GLU A 299 12.50 -9.85 -7.81
C GLU A 299 12.77 -11.23 -8.43
N SER A 300 12.04 -12.24 -8.00
CA SER A 300 12.11 -13.60 -8.54
C SER A 300 11.08 -13.82 -9.65
N SER A 301 11.38 -14.69 -10.64
CA SER A 301 10.38 -15.19 -11.60
C SER A 301 9.49 -16.29 -11.01
N LEU A 302 9.89 -16.89 -9.89
CA LEU A 302 9.16 -17.96 -9.24
C LEU A 302 8.08 -17.43 -8.28
N PRO A 303 7.03 -18.20 -7.96
CA PRO A 303 6.00 -17.84 -7.00
C PRO A 303 6.51 -18.00 -5.56
N ILE A 304 7.54 -17.26 -5.21
CA ILE A 304 8.16 -17.20 -3.89
C ILE A 304 8.10 -15.77 -3.34
N ALA A 305 8.07 -15.67 -2.02
CA ALA A 305 8.29 -14.41 -1.34
C ALA A 305 9.74 -14.28 -0.87
N PHE A 306 10.16 -13.06 -0.53
CA PHE A 306 11.39 -12.81 0.21
C PHE A 306 11.07 -12.66 1.70
N GLY A 307 11.86 -13.35 2.55
CA GLY A 307 11.80 -13.20 3.99
C GLY A 307 12.99 -12.41 4.51
N GLU A 308 12.76 -11.58 5.50
CA GLU A 308 13.81 -10.70 6.06
C GLU A 308 14.38 -11.20 7.39
N TYR A 309 13.86 -12.30 7.97
CA TYR A 309 14.35 -12.84 9.23
C TYR A 309 15.82 -13.26 9.11
N PRO A 310 16.73 -12.73 9.94
CA PRO A 310 18.16 -13.03 9.83
C PRO A 310 18.58 -14.26 10.63
N ALA A 311 17.74 -14.74 11.57
CA ALA A 311 18.05 -15.85 12.46
C ALA A 311 17.72 -17.22 11.85
N GLY A 312 18.25 -18.30 12.47
CA GLY A 312 18.07 -19.66 11.98
C GLY A 312 19.09 -20.04 10.90
N ASP A 313 19.09 -21.32 10.49
CA ASP A 313 20.08 -21.84 9.53
C ASP A 313 19.50 -22.27 8.19
N THR A 314 18.17 -22.19 8.03
CA THR A 314 17.52 -22.52 6.76
C THR A 314 17.43 -21.28 5.86
N LEU A 315 17.59 -21.49 4.56
CA LEU A 315 17.34 -20.47 3.54
C LEU A 315 15.86 -20.35 3.17
N TRP A 316 15.06 -21.32 3.55
CA TRP A 316 13.66 -21.43 3.15
C TRP A 316 12.75 -21.58 4.34
N ARG A 317 11.59 -20.94 4.23
CA ARG A 317 10.49 -21.08 5.17
C ARG A 317 9.20 -21.29 4.39
N SER A 318 8.45 -22.36 4.68
CA SER A 318 7.11 -22.53 4.13
C SER A 318 6.16 -21.46 4.66
N CYS A 319 5.44 -20.83 3.77
CA CYS A 319 4.45 -19.82 4.08
C CYS A 319 3.19 -20.47 4.62
N GLN A 320 2.63 -19.89 5.67
CA GLN A 320 1.45 -20.41 6.37
C GLN A 320 0.34 -19.35 6.45
N PRO A 321 -0.95 -19.78 6.51
CA PRO A 321 -2.03 -18.86 6.82
C PRO A 321 -1.74 -18.04 8.08
N GLY A 322 -1.89 -16.73 7.99
CA GLY A 322 -1.65 -15.82 9.11
C GLY A 322 -0.19 -15.42 9.36
N ASP A 323 0.75 -15.87 8.53
CA ASP A 323 2.13 -15.35 8.55
C ASP A 323 2.12 -13.85 8.27
N LYS A 324 2.83 -13.09 9.11
CA LYS A 324 3.01 -11.66 8.88
C LYS A 324 3.77 -11.42 7.58
N LYS A 325 3.34 -10.45 6.80
CA LYS A 325 3.93 -9.96 5.54
C LYS A 325 3.81 -10.92 4.34
N THR A 326 3.64 -12.21 4.53
CA THR A 326 3.61 -13.16 3.42
C THR A 326 2.28 -13.91 3.29
N GLY A 327 1.79 -14.56 4.37
CA GLY A 327 0.62 -15.44 4.25
C GLY A 327 0.86 -16.60 3.28
N VAL A 328 -0.19 -17.03 2.60
CA VAL A 328 -0.15 -18.00 1.49
C VAL A 328 -0.29 -17.33 0.11
N ALA A 329 -0.58 -16.03 0.11
CA ALA A 329 -0.50 -15.15 -1.05
C ALA A 329 0.06 -13.81 -0.60
N THR A 330 0.79 -13.12 -1.47
CA THR A 330 1.41 -11.83 -1.16
C THR A 330 1.52 -10.94 -2.40
N HIS A 331 1.94 -9.72 -2.18
CA HIS A 331 2.13 -8.68 -3.18
C HIS A 331 3.50 -7.99 -2.99
N GLY A 332 3.71 -6.80 -3.54
CA GLY A 332 4.92 -6.01 -3.35
C GLY A 332 5.95 -6.21 -4.45
N GLY A 333 5.58 -6.85 -5.54
CA GLY A 333 6.38 -7.02 -6.74
C GLY A 333 6.27 -5.85 -7.73
N SER A 334 6.77 -6.08 -8.94
CA SER A 334 6.64 -5.18 -10.08
C SER A 334 5.35 -5.46 -10.87
N PRO A 335 4.96 -4.56 -11.79
CA PRO A 335 3.82 -4.80 -12.69
C PRO A 335 3.98 -6.04 -13.59
N ALA A 336 5.17 -6.61 -13.69
CA ALA A 336 5.40 -7.85 -14.43
C ALA A 336 5.06 -9.10 -13.61
N ARG A 337 4.96 -8.98 -12.29
CA ARG A 337 4.68 -10.08 -11.36
C ARG A 337 3.25 -10.11 -10.87
N GLU A 338 2.64 -8.95 -10.78
CA GLU A 338 1.28 -8.80 -10.27
C GLU A 338 0.35 -8.45 -11.42
N GLU A 339 -0.85 -9.00 -11.36
CA GLU A 339 -1.90 -8.64 -12.30
C GLU A 339 -2.25 -7.15 -12.16
N VAL A 340 -2.66 -6.56 -13.28
CA VAL A 340 -3.15 -5.17 -13.29
C VAL A 340 -4.34 -5.03 -12.35
N THR A 341 -4.32 -3.96 -11.56
CA THR A 341 -5.44 -3.63 -10.68
C THR A 341 -6.62 -3.10 -11.49
N THR A 342 -7.78 -3.05 -10.85
CA THR A 342 -9.00 -2.57 -11.46
C THR A 342 -9.14 -1.06 -11.31
N PHE A 343 -9.73 -0.41 -12.33
CA PHE A 343 -10.22 0.96 -12.27
C PHE A 343 -11.59 1.01 -12.97
N PHE A 344 -12.64 1.28 -12.21
CA PHE A 344 -13.99 1.48 -12.72
C PHE A 344 -14.46 2.88 -12.32
N ALA A 345 -15.11 3.57 -13.25
CA ALA A 345 -15.70 4.87 -12.97
C ALA A 345 -17.09 4.99 -13.59
N ALA A 346 -17.99 5.63 -12.87
CA ALA A 346 -19.33 5.95 -13.35
C ALA A 346 -19.80 7.28 -12.74
N GLY A 347 -20.54 8.06 -13.48
CA GLY A 347 -21.08 9.33 -12.99
C GLY A 347 -21.26 10.37 -14.09
N PRO A 348 -21.62 11.60 -13.69
CA PRO A 348 -21.95 12.67 -14.65
C PRO A 348 -20.78 13.05 -15.56
N ASP A 349 -19.53 12.99 -15.06
CA ASP A 349 -18.34 13.37 -15.84
C ASP A 349 -17.67 12.20 -16.55
N VAL A 350 -18.21 10.99 -16.43
CA VAL A 350 -17.64 9.78 -17.03
C VAL A 350 -18.39 9.39 -18.29
N ARG A 351 -17.66 9.06 -19.35
CA ARG A 351 -18.23 8.53 -20.60
C ARG A 351 -18.65 7.08 -20.41
N PRO A 352 -19.94 6.75 -20.56
CA PRO A 352 -20.40 5.38 -20.41
C PRO A 352 -19.87 4.47 -21.52
N GLY A 353 -19.61 3.20 -21.17
CA GLY A 353 -19.21 2.17 -22.12
C GLY A 353 -17.78 2.30 -22.67
N THR A 354 -16.96 3.16 -22.08
CA THR A 354 -15.55 3.27 -22.44
C THR A 354 -14.74 2.16 -21.76
N VAL A 355 -13.89 1.47 -22.56
CA VAL A 355 -12.93 0.49 -22.07
C VAL A 355 -11.54 0.90 -22.50
N HIS A 356 -10.64 1.02 -21.56
CA HIS A 356 -9.25 1.39 -21.80
C HIS A 356 -8.29 0.24 -21.54
N GLY A 357 -7.14 0.27 -22.20
CA GLY A 357 -5.98 -0.55 -21.86
C GLY A 357 -5.36 -0.10 -20.53
N SER A 358 -4.38 -0.87 -20.05
CA SER A 358 -3.67 -0.58 -18.81
C SER A 358 -3.09 0.84 -18.78
N ARG A 359 -3.25 1.51 -17.66
CA ARG A 359 -2.72 2.85 -17.39
C ARG A 359 -1.84 2.81 -16.15
N SER A 360 -1.04 3.83 -15.96
CA SER A 360 -0.25 3.95 -14.75
C SER A 360 -1.14 4.42 -13.59
N MET A 361 -0.93 3.88 -12.41
CA MET A 361 -1.60 4.30 -11.18
C MET A 361 -1.44 5.81 -10.88
N VAL A 362 -0.33 6.41 -11.29
CA VAL A 362 -0.10 7.85 -11.12
C VAL A 362 -1.02 8.73 -11.99
N ASP A 363 -1.75 8.13 -12.96
CA ASP A 363 -2.76 8.83 -13.76
C ASP A 363 -4.09 9.02 -13.00
N GLU A 364 -4.30 8.31 -11.89
CA GLU A 364 -5.56 8.29 -11.15
C GLU A 364 -5.82 9.62 -10.43
N ALA A 365 -4.81 10.15 -9.70
CA ALA A 365 -4.97 11.44 -9.02
C ALA A 365 -5.33 12.59 -9.97
N PRO A 366 -4.60 12.83 -11.08
CA PRO A 366 -4.95 13.88 -12.01
C PRO A 366 -6.28 13.63 -12.72
N THR A 367 -6.70 12.37 -12.92
CA THR A 367 -8.02 12.02 -13.47
C THR A 367 -9.14 12.40 -12.50
N MET A 368 -9.02 12.03 -11.22
CA MET A 368 -9.99 12.41 -10.19
C MET A 368 -10.01 13.92 -9.96
N ALA A 369 -8.86 14.60 -10.03
CA ALA A 369 -8.81 16.06 -9.99
C ALA A 369 -9.60 16.70 -11.15
N ALA A 370 -9.47 16.17 -12.37
CA ALA A 370 -10.23 16.65 -13.52
C ALA A 370 -11.74 16.47 -13.34
N MET A 371 -12.21 15.36 -12.73
CA MET A 371 -13.62 15.16 -12.35
C MET A 371 -14.13 16.21 -11.35
N LEU A 372 -13.24 16.81 -10.55
CA LEU A 372 -13.55 17.91 -9.61
C LEU A 372 -13.38 19.31 -10.28
N GLY A 373 -13.09 19.36 -11.59
CA GLY A 373 -12.79 20.62 -12.29
C GLY A 373 -11.45 21.24 -11.88
N LEU A 374 -10.54 20.45 -11.29
CA LEU A 374 -9.24 20.89 -10.80
C LEU A 374 -8.12 20.38 -11.70
N THR A 375 -6.99 21.09 -11.68
CA THR A 375 -5.75 20.65 -12.32
C THR A 375 -4.70 20.35 -11.23
N MET A 376 -4.17 19.14 -11.21
CA MET A 376 -3.15 18.75 -10.25
C MET A 376 -1.77 19.05 -10.82
N PRO A 377 -1.01 19.98 -10.22
CA PRO A 377 0.34 20.32 -10.69
C PRO A 377 1.39 19.31 -10.19
N ASP A 378 2.54 19.31 -10.84
CA ASP A 378 3.73 18.57 -10.40
C ASP A 378 3.51 17.05 -10.19
N VAL A 379 2.75 16.43 -11.07
CA VAL A 379 2.50 14.98 -11.09
C VAL A 379 3.37 14.28 -12.14
N ASP A 380 3.56 12.97 -11.97
CA ASP A 380 4.21 12.10 -12.97
C ASP A 380 3.19 11.54 -13.97
N GLY A 381 1.91 11.47 -13.56
CA GLY A 381 0.79 11.00 -14.35
C GLY A 381 0.12 12.10 -15.18
N ALA A 382 -0.88 11.69 -15.95
CA ALA A 382 -1.75 12.59 -16.72
C ALA A 382 -3.22 12.15 -16.60
N PRO A 383 -4.18 13.08 -16.68
CA PRO A 383 -5.59 12.72 -16.68
C PRO A 383 -5.94 11.79 -17.86
N ILE A 384 -6.74 10.78 -17.58
CA ILE A 384 -7.27 9.84 -18.59
C ILE A 384 -8.49 10.52 -19.26
N PHE A 385 -8.24 11.50 -20.07
CA PHE A 385 -9.31 12.31 -20.72
C PHE A 385 -10.25 11.49 -21.57
N GLU A 386 -9.83 10.33 -22.05
CA GLU A 386 -10.63 9.45 -22.88
C GLU A 386 -11.87 8.90 -22.17
N ILE A 387 -11.82 8.78 -20.84
CA ILE A 387 -12.96 8.35 -20.02
C ILE A 387 -13.81 9.51 -19.50
N LEU A 388 -13.34 10.75 -19.63
CA LEU A 388 -14.03 11.95 -19.16
C LEU A 388 -14.93 12.54 -20.27
N ARG A 389 -16.03 13.20 -19.88
CA ARG A 389 -16.95 13.91 -20.79
C ARG A 389 -16.45 15.27 -21.17
#